data_b15514b7807f2ac83afdd8278affd839
#
_entry.id   b15514b7807f2ac83afdd8278affd839
#
_cell.length_a   1.000
_cell.length_b   1.000
_cell.length_c   1.000
_cell.angle_alpha   90.00
_cell.angle_beta   90.00
_cell.angle_gamma   90.00
#
_symmetry.space_group_name_H-M   'P 1'
#
loop_
_entity.id
_entity.type
_entity.pdbx_description
1 polymer ?
#
loop_
_entity_poly.entity_id
_entity_poly.type
_entity_poly.pdbx_seq_one_letter_code
_entity_poly.pdbx_strand_id
1 'polypeptide(L)'
;MIKMKNIKNFLLTLLTIISFGSCADSDNDELTGGAVTGGLVTVNNQLISYVVGSGATYSASGSIFQGREQTSSVDVYKSFVNNTTGSVSNEILLKTISIDNTTIGSETSFAFTFTFDELITGLSIDGNPLPSSDSDLNIGDYWQLRYISNTSTGDVNANSKTTKVAVGTRYAGVYKVVESSYWNSGSLQSGDWNGTEVIIESVNATIYRHKGLAYWDDNVYYFTVDNTTNVITALDVDLEDAGNTLNGSPMMTCFGGTGDFESLTCDNSTSLATPNDVTGADELSFTVGYFRGVGATREFYERMVKLVD
;
A
#
# COMPACT_ATOMS: atom_id res chain seq x y z
N MET A 1 -1.10 49.93 59.84
CA MET A 1 -2.29 49.25 59.25
C MET A 1 -2.08 49.19 57.73
N ILE A 2 -1.53 48.12 57.22
CA ILE A 2 -1.24 47.90 55.76
C ILE A 2 -2.58 47.70 55.09
N LYS A 3 -2.94 48.56 54.14
CA LYS A 3 -4.23 48.52 53.44
C LYS A 3 -4.41 47.22 52.67
N MET A 4 -5.41 46.43 53.02
CA MET A 4 -5.77 45.14 52.39
C MET A 4 -5.84 45.16 50.87
N LYS A 5 -5.92 46.33 50.22
CA LYS A 5 -5.97 46.51 48.76
C LYS A 5 -4.64 46.14 48.07
N ASN A 6 -3.51 46.31 48.77
CA ASN A 6 -2.19 46.02 48.23
C ASN A 6 -1.83 44.52 48.32
N ILE A 7 -2.45 43.81 49.27
CA ILE A 7 -2.24 42.36 49.43
C ILE A 7 -2.89 41.59 48.29
N LYS A 8 -4.09 41.99 47.82
CA LYS A 8 -4.75 41.36 46.68
C LYS A 8 -3.95 41.53 45.37
N ASN A 9 -3.39 42.73 45.16
CA ASN A 9 -2.57 42.96 43.95
C ASN A 9 -1.23 42.20 44.03
N PHE A 10 -0.63 42.07 45.22
CA PHE A 10 0.59 41.29 45.41
C PHE A 10 0.33 39.80 45.24
N LEU A 11 -0.82 39.26 45.73
CA LEU A 11 -1.19 37.89 45.53
C LEU A 11 -1.50 37.59 44.04
N LEU A 12 -2.14 38.53 43.33
CA LEU A 12 -2.43 38.38 41.90
C LEU A 12 -1.17 38.39 41.06
N THR A 13 -0.19 39.25 41.40
CA THR A 13 1.13 39.29 40.69
C THR A 13 1.97 38.05 41.00
N LEU A 14 1.89 37.50 42.21
CA LEU A 14 2.58 36.29 42.59
C LEU A 14 1.99 35.06 41.86
N LEU A 15 0.63 35.05 41.70
CA LEU A 15 -0.04 33.95 40.97
C LEU A 15 0.29 33.96 39.48
N THR A 16 0.45 35.14 38.86
CA THR A 16 0.84 35.28 37.45
C THR A 16 2.31 34.90 37.23
N ILE A 17 3.21 35.08 38.15
CA ILE A 17 4.62 34.68 38.02
C ILE A 17 4.76 33.14 38.11
N ILE A 18 3.92 32.49 38.91
CA ILE A 18 3.95 31.00 39.02
C ILE A 18 3.40 30.32 37.78
N SER A 19 2.49 30.96 37.03
CA SER A 19 1.93 30.40 35.80
C SER A 19 2.84 30.47 34.58
N PHE A 20 3.92 31.24 34.61
CA PHE A 20 4.91 31.30 33.52
C PHE A 20 6.13 30.39 33.75
N GLY A 21 6.26 29.75 34.92
CA GLY A 21 7.33 28.83 35.24
C GLY A 21 7.04 27.37 34.91
N SER A 22 5.85 27.05 34.37
CA SER A 22 5.47 25.71 33.93
C SER A 22 5.70 25.54 32.44
N CYS A 23 6.87 25.90 31.91
CA CYS A 23 7.41 25.16 30.80
C CYS A 23 7.96 23.87 31.44
N ALA A 24 7.16 22.85 31.52
CA ALA A 24 7.63 21.51 31.79
C ALA A 24 8.70 21.22 30.72
N ASP A 25 9.92 21.02 31.17
CA ASP A 25 10.98 20.50 30.33
C ASP A 25 10.47 19.13 29.89
N SER A 26 10.24 18.94 28.60
CA SER A 26 9.66 17.69 28.08
C SER A 26 10.47 16.46 28.49
N ASP A 27 11.72 16.67 28.90
CA ASP A 27 12.62 15.63 29.38
C ASP A 27 12.33 15.17 30.80
N ASN A 28 11.54 15.93 31.57
CA ASN A 28 11.13 15.61 32.95
C ASN A 28 9.64 15.29 33.09
N ASP A 29 8.91 15.20 31.98
CA ASP A 29 7.52 14.75 32.00
C ASP A 29 7.49 13.24 32.24
N GLU A 30 6.86 12.78 33.34
CA GLU A 30 6.73 11.35 33.66
C GLU A 30 6.02 10.55 32.56
N LEU A 31 5.20 11.20 31.73
CA LEU A 31 4.49 10.55 30.61
C LEU A 31 5.31 10.48 29.33
N THR A 32 6.20 11.44 29.08
CA THR A 32 6.95 11.55 27.83
C THR A 32 8.46 11.66 28.02
N GLY A 33 8.94 11.93 29.23
CA GLY A 33 10.35 12.17 29.57
C GLY A 33 11.30 10.99 29.32
N GLY A 34 10.74 9.80 29.13
CA GLY A 34 11.49 8.59 28.70
C GLY A 34 11.19 8.19 27.25
N ALA A 35 10.38 8.96 26.52
CA ALA A 35 10.04 8.60 25.14
C ALA A 35 11.22 8.87 24.21
N VAL A 36 11.61 7.86 23.46
CA VAL A 36 12.61 7.98 22.39
C VAL A 36 12.02 8.86 21.28
N THR A 37 12.62 10.03 21.07
CA THR A 37 12.15 11.03 20.10
C THR A 37 12.94 10.94 18.79
N GLY A 38 12.92 9.77 18.15
CA GLY A 38 13.62 9.51 16.89
C GLY A 38 13.35 8.11 16.38
N GLY A 39 14.01 7.73 15.31
CA GLY A 39 13.90 6.40 14.72
C GLY A 39 12.62 6.14 13.94
N LEU A 40 11.82 7.17 13.63
CA LEU A 40 10.62 7.01 12.82
C LEU A 40 11.01 6.82 11.35
N VAL A 41 10.60 5.68 10.79
CA VAL A 41 10.79 5.34 9.37
C VAL A 41 9.48 5.54 8.61
N THR A 42 9.54 6.29 7.53
CA THR A 42 8.48 6.34 6.51
C THR A 42 8.81 5.32 5.43
N VAL A 43 7.93 4.36 5.19
CA VAL A 43 8.08 3.34 4.15
C VAL A 43 7.33 3.80 2.92
N ASN A 44 8.03 3.95 1.79
CA ASN A 44 7.44 4.39 0.53
C ASN A 44 6.71 3.24 -0.18
N ASN A 45 7.33 2.05 -0.20
CA ASN A 45 6.78 0.89 -0.87
C ASN A 45 6.08 -0.03 0.14
N GLN A 46 4.76 0.08 0.28
CA GLN A 46 3.98 -0.82 1.14
C GLN A 46 3.64 -2.14 0.45
N LEU A 47 3.63 -2.15 -0.89
CA LEU A 47 3.40 -3.33 -1.71
C LEU A 47 4.39 -3.34 -2.87
N ILE A 48 5.09 -4.47 -3.06
CA ILE A 48 5.94 -4.76 -4.21
C ILE A 48 5.41 -6.05 -4.83
N SER A 49 5.16 -6.03 -6.14
CA SER A 49 4.75 -7.22 -6.88
C SER A 49 5.96 -8.04 -7.28
N TYR A 50 6.06 -9.25 -6.74
CA TYR A 50 7.05 -10.22 -7.18
C TYR A 50 6.48 -11.02 -8.36
N VAL A 51 7.11 -10.93 -9.51
CA VAL A 51 6.69 -11.63 -10.73
C VAL A 51 7.49 -12.90 -10.88
N VAL A 52 6.83 -14.05 -10.79
CA VAL A 52 7.43 -15.38 -10.95
C VAL A 52 8.11 -15.52 -12.32
N GLY A 53 9.33 -16.06 -12.34
CA GLY A 53 10.10 -16.26 -13.55
C GLY A 53 10.74 -15.01 -14.16
N SER A 54 10.58 -13.84 -13.56
CA SER A 54 11.15 -12.60 -14.11
C SER A 54 12.67 -12.52 -13.95
N GLY A 55 13.23 -13.12 -12.91
CA GLY A 55 14.65 -12.98 -12.53
C GLY A 55 15.03 -11.53 -12.17
N ALA A 56 14.06 -10.69 -11.87
CA ALA A 56 14.26 -9.26 -11.62
C ALA A 56 14.96 -9.00 -10.29
N THR A 57 15.62 -7.85 -10.21
CA THR A 57 16.04 -7.23 -8.97
C THR A 57 14.99 -6.22 -8.57
N TYR A 58 14.49 -6.33 -7.34
CA TYR A 58 13.46 -5.47 -6.79
C TYR A 58 14.10 -4.40 -5.90
N SER A 59 13.40 -3.29 -5.70
CA SER A 59 13.85 -2.22 -4.81
C SER A 59 12.77 -1.85 -3.80
N ALA A 60 13.23 -1.40 -2.63
CA ALA A 60 12.38 -0.77 -1.62
C ALA A 60 13.07 0.49 -1.11
N SER A 61 12.27 1.47 -0.71
CA SER A 61 12.77 2.76 -0.26
C SER A 61 11.96 3.29 0.93
N GLY A 62 12.54 4.25 1.60
CA GLY A 62 11.91 4.95 2.69
C GLY A 62 12.66 6.21 3.04
N SER A 63 12.19 6.91 4.06
CA SER A 63 12.88 8.05 4.63
C SER A 63 12.86 8.01 6.15
N ILE A 64 13.80 8.70 6.76
CA ILE A 64 13.94 8.85 8.20
C ILE A 64 13.96 10.34 8.50
N PHE A 65 13.11 10.76 9.39
CA PHE A 65 13.23 12.08 9.99
C PHE A 65 14.16 11.98 11.20
N GLN A 66 15.28 12.71 11.14
CA GLN A 66 16.26 12.75 12.22
C GLN A 66 15.74 13.61 13.36
N GLY A 67 15.25 12.95 14.39
CA GLY A 67 14.80 13.57 15.61
C GLY A 67 15.95 13.88 16.58
N ARG A 68 15.61 14.01 17.85
CA ARG A 68 16.59 14.20 18.94
C ARG A 68 17.51 12.98 19.05
N GLU A 69 16.93 11.79 19.00
CA GLU A 69 17.66 10.53 18.84
C GLU A 69 17.90 10.31 17.34
N GLN A 70 19.17 10.26 16.98
CA GLN A 70 19.58 10.15 15.57
C GLN A 70 19.62 8.68 15.15
N THR A 71 19.00 8.37 14.02
CA THR A 71 19.11 7.04 13.42
C THR A 71 20.42 6.93 12.64
N SER A 72 21.23 5.95 12.97
CA SER A 72 22.51 5.65 12.32
C SER A 72 22.38 4.53 11.27
N SER A 73 21.41 3.64 11.42
CA SER A 73 21.15 2.59 10.44
C SER A 73 19.71 2.11 10.53
N VAL A 74 19.27 1.44 9.46
CA VAL A 74 17.99 0.70 9.41
C VAL A 74 18.28 -0.74 9.10
N ASP A 75 17.85 -1.63 9.99
CA ASP A 75 17.83 -3.06 9.74
C ASP A 75 16.50 -3.46 9.11
N VAL A 76 16.59 -4.16 7.99
CA VAL A 76 15.44 -4.72 7.29
C VAL A 76 15.41 -6.22 7.54
N TYR A 77 14.37 -6.67 8.23
CA TYR A 77 14.12 -8.09 8.49
C TYR A 77 13.11 -8.62 7.48
N LYS A 78 13.25 -9.88 7.11
CA LYS A 78 12.32 -10.58 6.22
C LYS A 78 11.74 -11.81 6.89
N SER A 79 10.49 -12.09 6.60
CA SER A 79 9.80 -13.36 6.84
C SER A 79 8.93 -13.71 5.64
N PHE A 80 8.51 -14.95 5.52
CA PHE A 80 7.65 -15.43 4.42
C PHE A 80 6.35 -15.97 4.99
N VAL A 81 5.26 -15.71 4.30
CA VAL A 81 3.92 -16.21 4.63
C VAL A 81 3.40 -17.03 3.47
N ASN A 82 3.14 -18.30 3.71
CA ASN A 82 2.38 -19.14 2.79
C ASN A 82 0.90 -18.80 2.93
N ASN A 83 0.33 -18.16 1.92
CA ASN A 83 -1.05 -17.68 1.97
C ASN A 83 -2.10 -18.80 1.98
N THR A 84 -1.75 -19.97 1.40
CA THR A 84 -2.66 -21.12 1.35
C THR A 84 -2.83 -21.79 2.71
N THR A 85 -1.72 -21.93 3.45
CA THR A 85 -1.72 -22.63 4.76
C THR A 85 -1.77 -21.70 5.94
N GLY A 86 -1.46 -20.40 5.74
CA GLY A 86 -1.27 -19.42 6.81
C GLY A 86 0.03 -19.61 7.59
N SER A 87 0.90 -20.52 7.16
CA SER A 87 2.17 -20.78 7.83
C SER A 87 3.15 -19.63 7.62
N VAL A 88 3.90 -19.29 8.67
CA VAL A 88 4.89 -18.20 8.64
C VAL A 88 6.28 -18.77 8.90
N SER A 89 7.28 -18.31 8.14
CA SER A 89 8.68 -18.68 8.34
C SER A 89 9.27 -18.04 9.61
N ASN A 90 10.48 -18.48 9.99
CA ASN A 90 11.34 -17.68 10.86
C ASN A 90 11.56 -16.29 10.23
N GLU A 91 11.93 -15.32 11.07
CA GLU A 91 12.34 -13.97 10.65
C GLU A 91 13.86 -13.84 10.74
N ILE A 92 14.49 -13.28 9.71
CA ILE A 92 15.94 -13.04 9.69
C ILE A 92 16.26 -11.69 9.07
N LEU A 93 17.46 -11.18 9.36
CA LEU A 93 17.98 -9.96 8.77
C LEU A 93 18.20 -10.16 7.25
N LEU A 94 17.63 -9.26 6.46
CA LEU A 94 17.87 -9.17 5.03
C LEU A 94 19.04 -8.23 4.73
N LYS A 95 18.98 -7.00 5.25
CA LYS A 95 20.00 -5.96 5.05
C LYS A 95 20.07 -5.00 6.21
N THR A 96 21.26 -4.42 6.42
CA THR A 96 21.47 -3.23 7.24
C THR A 96 21.84 -2.08 6.31
N ILE A 97 21.14 -0.96 6.42
CA ILE A 97 21.32 0.24 5.58
C ILE A 97 21.88 1.33 6.48
N SER A 98 23.08 1.79 6.18
CA SER A 98 23.70 2.92 6.90
C SER A 98 23.02 4.24 6.53
N ILE A 99 22.82 5.11 7.50
CA ILE A 99 22.26 6.45 7.33
C ILE A 99 23.37 7.47 7.56
N ASP A 100 23.86 8.04 6.48
CA ASP A 100 25.04 8.94 6.53
C ASP A 100 24.71 10.33 7.06
N ASN A 101 23.51 10.84 6.77
CA ASN A 101 23.08 12.14 7.27
C ASN A 101 22.28 12.01 8.55
N THR A 102 22.87 12.37 9.66
CA THR A 102 22.26 12.34 11.00
C THR A 102 21.98 13.76 11.54
N THR A 103 21.86 14.77 10.68
CA THR A 103 21.57 16.13 11.11
C THR A 103 20.16 16.22 11.70
N ILE A 104 20.03 16.68 12.93
CA ILE A 104 18.74 16.86 13.62
C ILE A 104 17.84 17.78 12.80
N GLY A 105 16.57 17.38 12.65
CA GLY A 105 15.55 18.10 11.87
C GLY A 105 15.63 17.88 10.37
N SER A 106 16.56 17.03 9.89
CA SER A 106 16.61 16.67 8.46
C SER A 106 15.85 15.39 8.18
N GLU A 107 15.36 15.27 6.94
CA GLU A 107 14.86 14.03 6.39
C GLU A 107 15.92 13.41 5.48
N THR A 108 16.18 12.12 5.66
CA THR A 108 17.15 11.37 4.87
C THR A 108 16.47 10.17 4.23
N SER A 109 16.50 10.12 2.91
CA SER A 109 15.96 8.98 2.15
C SER A 109 16.98 7.85 2.09
N PHE A 110 16.47 6.62 2.06
CA PHE A 110 17.26 5.43 1.79
C PHE A 110 16.56 4.54 0.77
N ALA A 111 17.35 3.73 0.07
CA ALA A 111 16.85 2.69 -0.81
C ALA A 111 17.77 1.48 -0.76
N PHE A 112 17.22 0.32 -1.05
CA PHE A 112 17.98 -0.92 -1.18
C PHE A 112 17.33 -1.83 -2.20
N THR A 113 18.13 -2.73 -2.74
CA THR A 113 17.67 -3.74 -3.70
C THR A 113 17.77 -5.13 -3.11
N PHE A 114 16.97 -6.05 -3.65
CA PHE A 114 17.00 -7.46 -3.27
C PHE A 114 16.57 -8.36 -4.44
N THR A 115 17.02 -9.59 -4.39
CA THR A 115 16.73 -10.63 -5.38
C THR A 115 15.91 -11.75 -4.74
N PHE A 116 15.42 -12.69 -5.57
CA PHE A 116 14.75 -13.89 -5.08
C PHE A 116 15.64 -14.69 -4.12
N ASP A 117 16.90 -14.93 -4.50
CA ASP A 117 17.84 -15.69 -3.67
C ASP A 117 18.04 -15.04 -2.30
N GLU A 118 18.15 -13.71 -2.25
CA GLU A 118 18.24 -12.98 -0.99
C GLU A 118 16.94 -13.07 -0.18
N LEU A 119 15.78 -13.14 -0.83
CA LEU A 119 14.49 -13.29 -0.13
C LEU A 119 14.32 -14.67 0.51
N ILE A 120 14.77 -15.75 -0.14
CA ILE A 120 14.57 -17.11 0.37
C ILE A 120 15.68 -17.60 1.32
N THR A 121 16.91 -17.12 1.13
CA THR A 121 18.09 -17.59 1.89
C THR A 121 17.86 -17.49 3.39
N GLY A 122 18.03 -18.63 4.10
CA GLY A 122 17.93 -18.75 5.56
C GLY A 122 16.51 -18.79 6.11
N LEU A 123 15.47 -18.63 5.27
CA LEU A 123 14.09 -18.80 5.71
C LEU A 123 13.67 -20.27 5.65
N SER A 124 12.86 -20.67 6.64
CA SER A 124 12.27 -22.01 6.71
C SER A 124 10.89 -21.96 7.35
N ILE A 125 10.01 -22.86 6.91
CA ILE A 125 8.71 -23.14 7.53
C ILE A 125 8.82 -24.54 8.15
N ASP A 126 8.53 -24.66 9.43
CA ASP A 126 8.59 -25.95 10.17
C ASP A 126 9.93 -26.69 9.98
N GLY A 127 11.03 -25.93 9.89
CA GLY A 127 12.38 -26.45 9.68
C GLY A 127 12.73 -26.82 8.24
N ASN A 128 11.80 -26.71 7.30
CA ASN A 128 12.03 -26.95 5.87
C ASN A 128 12.38 -25.62 5.16
N PRO A 129 13.50 -25.55 4.44
CA PRO A 129 13.84 -24.37 3.65
C PRO A 129 12.73 -24.01 2.64
N LEU A 130 12.63 -22.72 2.30
CA LEU A 130 11.76 -22.30 1.20
C LEU A 130 12.22 -22.90 -0.14
N PRO A 131 11.31 -23.04 -1.13
CA PRO A 131 11.65 -23.52 -2.46
C PRO A 131 12.80 -22.72 -3.08
N SER A 132 13.71 -23.40 -3.78
CA SER A 132 14.84 -22.77 -4.47
C SER A 132 14.49 -22.22 -5.84
N SER A 133 13.30 -22.56 -6.36
CA SER A 133 12.73 -22.00 -7.59
C SER A 133 11.48 -21.18 -7.26
N ASP A 134 11.37 -20.02 -7.86
CA ASP A 134 10.18 -19.17 -7.68
C ASP A 134 8.94 -19.76 -8.36
N SER A 135 9.10 -20.66 -9.34
CA SER A 135 8.01 -21.43 -9.95
C SER A 135 7.27 -22.35 -8.96
N ASP A 136 7.90 -22.66 -7.84
CA ASP A 136 7.33 -23.52 -6.80
C ASP A 136 6.56 -22.74 -5.73
N LEU A 137 6.54 -21.41 -5.84
CA LEU A 137 5.73 -20.54 -4.98
C LEU A 137 4.29 -20.46 -5.47
N ASN A 138 3.37 -20.28 -4.52
CA ASN A 138 1.98 -20.06 -4.87
C ASN A 138 1.69 -18.57 -5.05
N ILE A 139 0.87 -18.25 -6.04
CA ILE A 139 0.35 -16.89 -6.20
C ILE A 139 -0.42 -16.51 -4.93
N GLY A 140 -0.12 -15.32 -4.39
CA GLY A 140 -0.67 -14.83 -3.15
C GLY A 140 0.22 -15.08 -1.92
N ASP A 141 1.22 -15.95 -2.00
CA ASP A 141 2.30 -16.02 -1.01
C ASP A 141 3.02 -14.67 -0.96
N TYR A 142 3.66 -14.34 0.14
CA TYR A 142 4.38 -13.08 0.22
C TYR A 142 5.49 -13.08 1.25
N TRP A 143 6.50 -12.25 1.02
CA TRP A 143 7.44 -11.84 2.05
C TRP A 143 6.96 -10.57 2.73
N GLN A 144 7.21 -10.49 4.02
CA GLN A 144 7.03 -9.27 4.80
C GLN A 144 8.39 -8.70 5.17
N LEU A 145 8.65 -7.46 4.78
CA LEU A 145 9.84 -6.73 5.19
C LEU A 145 9.47 -5.81 6.35
N ARG A 146 10.18 -5.96 7.47
CA ARG A 146 10.01 -5.17 8.68
C ARG A 146 11.25 -4.32 8.93
N TYR A 147 11.05 -3.08 9.32
CA TYR A 147 12.11 -2.10 9.47
C TYR A 147 12.36 -1.79 10.93
N ILE A 148 13.62 -1.81 11.34
CA ILE A 148 14.09 -1.43 12.68
C ILE A 148 15.14 -0.34 12.53
N SER A 149 14.89 0.81 13.16
CA SER A 149 15.86 1.89 13.25
C SER A 149 16.80 1.64 14.43
N ASN A 150 18.09 1.74 14.20
CA ASN A 150 19.11 1.74 15.22
C ASN A 150 19.58 3.16 15.48
N THR A 151 19.45 3.63 16.69
CA THR A 151 19.86 5.00 17.06
C THR A 151 21.31 5.08 17.48
N SER A 152 21.86 6.28 17.51
CA SER A 152 23.23 6.54 17.96
C SER A 152 23.45 6.25 19.45
N THR A 153 22.39 6.20 20.25
CA THR A 153 22.41 5.85 21.67
C THR A 153 22.37 4.35 21.92
N GLY A 154 22.11 3.57 20.86
CA GLY A 154 21.99 2.12 20.93
C GLY A 154 20.56 1.63 21.13
N ASP A 155 19.60 2.54 21.19
CA ASP A 155 18.18 2.17 21.24
C ASP A 155 17.70 1.69 19.87
N VAL A 156 16.75 0.76 19.87
CA VAL A 156 16.16 0.17 18.67
C VAL A 156 14.67 0.46 18.62
N ASN A 157 14.20 0.94 17.48
CA ASN A 157 12.80 1.29 17.28
C ASN A 157 12.20 0.47 16.14
N ALA A 158 11.23 -0.39 16.47
CA ALA A 158 10.48 -1.14 15.47
C ALA A 158 9.46 -0.22 14.78
N ASN A 159 9.49 -0.18 13.46
CA ASN A 159 8.48 0.55 12.69
C ASN A 159 7.21 -0.30 12.55
N SER A 160 6.05 0.34 12.66
CA SER A 160 4.74 -0.31 12.47
C SER A 160 4.42 -0.56 10.98
N LYS A 161 5.02 0.20 10.07
CA LYS A 161 4.84 0.03 8.63
C LYS A 161 5.80 -1.03 8.10
N THR A 162 5.30 -1.86 7.21
CA THR A 162 6.02 -2.96 6.57
C THR A 162 5.86 -2.88 5.07
N THR A 163 6.75 -3.56 4.33
CA THR A 163 6.58 -3.80 2.90
C THR A 163 6.13 -5.24 2.68
N LYS A 164 5.04 -5.41 1.97
CA LYS A 164 4.59 -6.71 1.47
C LYS A 164 5.17 -6.92 0.07
N VAL A 165 6.00 -7.95 -0.10
CA VAL A 165 6.50 -8.40 -1.41
C VAL A 165 5.64 -9.59 -1.82
N ALA A 166 4.61 -9.36 -2.65
CA ALA A 166 3.59 -10.34 -2.96
C ALA A 166 3.96 -11.15 -4.20
N VAL A 167 3.94 -12.48 -4.08
CA VAL A 167 4.07 -13.37 -5.23
C VAL A 167 2.83 -13.23 -6.10
N GLY A 168 3.02 -12.77 -7.32
CA GLY A 168 1.93 -12.40 -8.20
C GLY A 168 2.23 -12.69 -9.66
N THR A 169 1.37 -12.16 -10.50
CA THR A 169 1.48 -12.21 -11.94
C THR A 169 1.80 -10.81 -12.47
N ARG A 170 1.98 -10.68 -13.81
CA ARG A 170 2.42 -9.45 -14.46
C ARG A 170 1.67 -8.20 -14.02
N TYR A 171 0.34 -8.29 -13.95
CA TYR A 171 -0.50 -7.12 -13.73
C TYR A 171 -0.79 -6.82 -12.26
N ALA A 172 -0.29 -7.60 -11.32
CA ALA A 172 -0.38 -7.24 -9.90
C ALA A 172 0.55 -6.06 -9.57
N GLY A 173 0.10 -5.16 -8.70
CA GLY A 173 0.88 -4.01 -8.27
C GLY A 173 0.03 -2.82 -7.88
N VAL A 174 0.70 -1.70 -7.65
CA VAL A 174 0.06 -0.39 -7.41
C VAL A 174 -0.04 0.36 -8.73
N TYR A 175 -1.21 0.90 -9.00
CA TYR A 175 -1.50 1.67 -10.21
C TYR A 175 -1.98 3.05 -9.84
N LYS A 176 -1.71 4.01 -10.70
CA LYS A 176 -2.25 5.36 -10.63
C LYS A 176 -3.29 5.55 -11.72
N VAL A 177 -4.50 5.96 -11.33
CA VAL A 177 -5.56 6.31 -12.30
C VAL A 177 -5.16 7.58 -13.04
N VAL A 178 -5.16 7.51 -14.37
CA VAL A 178 -4.77 8.63 -15.25
C VAL A 178 -5.93 9.18 -16.04
N GLU A 179 -7.00 8.37 -16.21
CA GLU A 179 -8.23 8.77 -16.87
C GLU A 179 -9.40 8.05 -16.24
N SER A 180 -10.49 8.76 -15.98
CA SER A 180 -11.68 8.17 -15.39
C SER A 180 -12.94 8.93 -15.77
N SER A 181 -14.08 8.23 -15.86
CA SER A 181 -15.39 8.83 -16.04
C SER A 181 -16.48 8.01 -15.37
N TYR A 182 -17.50 8.70 -14.88
CA TYR A 182 -18.66 8.10 -14.24
C TYR A 182 -19.95 8.58 -14.90
N TRP A 183 -20.80 7.64 -15.27
CA TRP A 183 -22.12 7.90 -15.84
C TRP A 183 -23.21 7.40 -14.93
N ASN A 184 -24.21 8.22 -14.72
CA ASN A 184 -25.36 7.93 -13.88
C ASN A 184 -26.63 8.08 -14.73
N SER A 185 -27.30 6.97 -15.05
CA SER A 185 -28.53 6.97 -15.83
C SER A 185 -28.40 7.80 -17.12
N GLY A 186 -27.38 7.52 -17.92
CA GLY A 186 -27.13 8.18 -19.20
C GLY A 186 -26.50 9.57 -19.12
N SER A 187 -26.23 10.10 -17.92
CA SER A 187 -25.65 11.43 -17.75
C SER A 187 -24.23 11.33 -17.18
N LEU A 188 -23.26 11.94 -17.89
CA LEU A 188 -21.89 12.08 -17.40
C LEU A 188 -21.90 12.93 -16.14
N GLN A 189 -21.29 12.41 -15.09
CA GLN A 189 -21.16 13.12 -13.82
C GLN A 189 -19.90 13.97 -13.79
N SER A 190 -19.96 15.08 -13.10
CA SER A 190 -18.79 15.90 -12.80
C SER A 190 -17.96 15.26 -11.70
N GLY A 191 -16.67 15.28 -11.84
CA GLY A 191 -15.70 14.70 -10.92
C GLY A 191 -15.12 13.42 -11.50
N ASP A 192 -13.83 13.32 -11.38
CA ASP A 192 -13.03 12.18 -11.72
C ASP A 192 -12.25 11.76 -10.48
N TRP A 193 -11.63 10.59 -10.54
CA TRP A 193 -10.70 10.11 -9.51
C TRP A 193 -9.29 9.95 -10.06
N ASN A 194 -8.95 10.77 -11.06
CA ASN A 194 -7.62 10.81 -11.62
C ASN A 194 -6.60 11.16 -10.53
N GLY A 195 -5.49 10.45 -10.54
CA GLY A 195 -4.42 10.63 -9.55
C GLY A 195 -4.55 9.76 -8.30
N THR A 196 -5.68 9.05 -8.10
CA THR A 196 -5.79 8.07 -7.00
C THR A 196 -4.95 6.83 -7.29
N GLU A 197 -4.50 6.19 -6.21
CA GLU A 197 -3.77 4.93 -6.30
C GLU A 197 -4.72 3.76 -6.05
N VAL A 198 -4.58 2.73 -6.87
CA VAL A 198 -5.37 1.51 -6.84
C VAL A 198 -4.44 0.31 -6.73
N ILE A 199 -4.84 -0.69 -5.95
CA ILE A 199 -4.09 -1.93 -5.79
C ILE A 199 -4.76 -3.02 -6.63
N ILE A 200 -3.98 -3.60 -7.54
CA ILE A 200 -4.32 -4.83 -8.26
C ILE A 200 -3.58 -5.99 -7.60
N GLU A 201 -4.31 -6.96 -7.08
CA GLU A 201 -3.74 -8.15 -6.44
C GLU A 201 -3.90 -9.36 -7.34
N SER A 202 -2.89 -10.25 -7.38
CA SER A 202 -3.06 -11.59 -7.93
C SER A 202 -3.82 -12.45 -6.91
N VAL A 203 -4.88 -13.10 -7.37
CA VAL A 203 -5.62 -14.08 -6.59
C VAL A 203 -5.09 -15.48 -6.88
N ASN A 204 -4.88 -15.77 -8.16
CA ASN A 204 -4.24 -16.99 -8.66
C ASN A 204 -3.55 -16.69 -10.01
N ALA A 205 -3.12 -17.71 -10.72
CA ALA A 205 -2.37 -17.53 -11.98
C ALA A 205 -3.15 -16.79 -13.09
N THR A 206 -4.46 -16.72 -13.01
CA THR A 206 -5.32 -16.15 -14.06
C THR A 206 -6.27 -15.06 -13.55
N ILE A 207 -6.56 -15.01 -12.26
CA ILE A 207 -7.52 -14.09 -11.67
C ILE A 207 -6.80 -13.01 -10.87
N TYR A 208 -7.17 -11.79 -11.15
CA TYR A 208 -6.77 -10.58 -10.42
C TYR A 208 -7.95 -10.04 -9.62
N ARG A 209 -7.63 -9.27 -8.59
CA ARG A 209 -8.60 -8.52 -7.79
C ARG A 209 -8.27 -7.04 -7.85
N HIS A 210 -9.23 -6.25 -8.33
CA HIS A 210 -9.21 -4.80 -8.27
C HIS A 210 -9.78 -4.36 -6.93
N LYS A 211 -9.05 -3.55 -6.18
CA LYS A 211 -9.47 -3.04 -4.87
C LYS A 211 -9.83 -1.57 -4.97
N GLY A 212 -11.10 -1.31 -4.73
CA GLY A 212 -11.66 0.03 -4.82
C GLY A 212 -12.00 0.42 -6.27
N LEU A 213 -13.13 1.03 -6.46
CA LEU A 213 -13.57 1.60 -7.73
C LEU A 213 -14.08 3.01 -7.48
N ALA A 214 -13.51 3.98 -8.18
CA ALA A 214 -13.87 5.38 -8.08
C ALA A 214 -13.75 5.92 -6.65
N TYR A 215 -14.89 6.24 -6.01
CA TYR A 215 -14.95 6.82 -4.67
C TYR A 215 -15.26 5.78 -3.57
N TRP A 216 -15.29 4.50 -3.91
CA TRP A 216 -15.73 3.44 -3.00
C TRP A 216 -14.62 2.43 -2.79
N ASP A 217 -13.90 2.59 -1.70
CA ASP A 217 -12.79 1.72 -1.31
C ASP A 217 -13.22 0.25 -1.07
N ASP A 218 -14.50 0.05 -0.74
CA ASP A 218 -15.07 -1.28 -0.45
C ASP A 218 -15.54 -2.02 -1.71
N ASN A 219 -15.62 -1.36 -2.87
CA ASN A 219 -16.00 -2.01 -4.11
C ASN A 219 -14.82 -2.78 -4.69
N VAL A 220 -14.92 -4.08 -4.57
CA VAL A 220 -13.92 -5.02 -5.07
C VAL A 220 -14.53 -5.85 -6.19
N TYR A 221 -13.80 -6.04 -7.28
CA TYR A 221 -14.19 -6.96 -8.33
C TYR A 221 -13.00 -7.76 -8.85
N TYR A 222 -13.32 -8.87 -9.52
CA TYR A 222 -12.34 -9.80 -10.05
C TYR A 222 -12.29 -9.69 -11.57
N PHE A 223 -11.13 -9.93 -12.15
CA PHE A 223 -10.95 -9.92 -13.59
C PHE A 223 -9.86 -10.90 -14.02
N THR A 224 -9.89 -11.27 -15.28
CA THR A 224 -8.83 -12.03 -15.97
C THR A 224 -8.23 -11.19 -17.08
N VAL A 225 -7.01 -11.54 -17.48
CA VAL A 225 -6.36 -10.97 -18.68
C VAL A 225 -6.01 -12.13 -19.60
N ASP A 226 -6.49 -12.07 -20.84
CA ASP A 226 -6.07 -13.00 -21.87
C ASP A 226 -4.65 -12.64 -22.33
N ASN A 227 -3.68 -13.52 -22.09
CA ASN A 227 -2.27 -13.27 -22.39
C ASN A 227 -1.95 -13.21 -23.89
N THR A 228 -2.88 -13.57 -24.78
CA THR A 228 -2.70 -13.53 -26.23
C THR A 228 -3.25 -12.23 -26.82
N THR A 229 -4.43 -11.83 -26.36
CA THR A 229 -5.14 -10.66 -26.89
C THR A 229 -5.02 -9.45 -25.99
N ASN A 230 -4.55 -9.63 -24.75
CA ASN A 230 -4.52 -8.64 -23.67
C ASN A 230 -5.89 -8.11 -23.26
N VAL A 231 -6.98 -8.73 -23.71
CA VAL A 231 -8.34 -8.35 -23.34
C VAL A 231 -8.57 -8.64 -21.87
N ILE A 232 -9.10 -7.66 -21.17
CA ILE A 232 -9.54 -7.80 -19.78
C ILE A 232 -11.00 -8.23 -19.76
N THR A 233 -11.29 -9.29 -19.03
CA THR A 233 -12.67 -9.71 -18.74
C THR A 233 -12.92 -9.55 -17.25
N ALA A 234 -13.69 -8.54 -16.87
CA ALA A 234 -14.18 -8.41 -15.50
C ALA A 234 -15.25 -9.48 -15.26
N LEU A 235 -15.13 -10.20 -14.14
CA LEU A 235 -16.01 -11.30 -13.82
C LEU A 235 -17.32 -10.78 -13.21
N ASP A 236 -18.44 -11.35 -13.60
CA ASP A 236 -19.76 -11.08 -13.04
C ASP A 236 -20.10 -11.95 -11.82
N VAL A 237 -19.19 -12.85 -11.46
CA VAL A 237 -19.26 -13.72 -10.30
C VAL A 237 -18.04 -13.49 -9.38
N ASP A 238 -18.21 -13.79 -8.12
CA ASP A 238 -17.09 -13.85 -7.17
C ASP A 238 -16.32 -15.18 -7.30
N LEU A 239 -15.36 -15.42 -6.40
CA LEU A 239 -14.54 -16.64 -6.42
C LEU A 239 -15.30 -17.91 -5.99
N GLU A 240 -16.51 -17.76 -5.46
CA GLU A 240 -17.41 -18.84 -5.05
C GLU A 240 -18.53 -19.10 -6.07
N ASP A 241 -18.39 -18.52 -7.28
CA ASP A 241 -19.40 -18.55 -8.36
C ASP A 241 -20.75 -17.90 -7.97
N ALA A 242 -20.76 -17.05 -6.93
CA ALA A 242 -21.91 -16.24 -6.58
C ALA A 242 -21.92 -14.93 -7.41
N GLY A 243 -23.10 -14.43 -7.75
CA GLY A 243 -23.24 -13.18 -8.52
C GLY A 243 -22.52 -12.02 -7.86
N ASN A 244 -21.59 -11.39 -8.57
CA ASN A 244 -20.82 -10.27 -8.07
C ASN A 244 -21.66 -8.98 -8.03
N THR A 245 -21.41 -8.13 -7.06
CA THR A 245 -22.12 -6.87 -6.87
C THR A 245 -21.14 -5.71 -6.71
N LEU A 246 -21.50 -4.58 -7.28
CA LEU A 246 -20.88 -3.29 -7.00
C LEU A 246 -21.93 -2.40 -6.31
N ASN A 247 -21.56 -1.81 -5.20
CA ASN A 247 -22.46 -0.98 -4.39
C ASN A 247 -23.82 -1.68 -4.10
N GLY A 248 -23.77 -2.99 -3.80
CA GLY A 248 -24.94 -3.82 -3.48
C GLY A 248 -25.90 -4.08 -4.64
N SER A 249 -25.52 -3.79 -5.89
CA SER A 249 -26.31 -4.07 -7.10
C SER A 249 -25.54 -5.01 -8.03
N PRO A 250 -26.24 -5.81 -8.87
CA PRO A 250 -25.58 -6.73 -9.80
C PRO A 250 -24.56 -6.02 -10.68
N MET A 251 -23.39 -6.62 -10.82
CA MET A 251 -22.29 -6.06 -11.62
C MET A 251 -22.61 -6.14 -13.12
N MET A 252 -22.24 -5.07 -13.84
CA MET A 252 -22.21 -5.00 -15.30
C MET A 252 -20.77 -5.10 -15.76
N THR A 253 -20.49 -5.94 -16.73
CA THR A 253 -19.17 -6.11 -17.34
C THR A 253 -19.25 -6.14 -18.85
N CYS A 254 -18.17 -5.87 -19.55
CA CYS A 254 -18.15 -5.86 -21.01
C CYS A 254 -18.43 -7.22 -21.66
N PHE A 255 -18.10 -8.31 -20.98
CA PHE A 255 -18.18 -9.67 -21.53
C PHE A 255 -18.99 -10.61 -20.64
N GLY A 256 -20.01 -10.08 -20.00
CA GLY A 256 -20.89 -10.80 -19.07
C GLY A 256 -21.60 -9.83 -18.14
N GLY A 257 -22.16 -10.36 -17.06
CA GLY A 257 -22.86 -9.56 -16.05
C GLY A 257 -24.34 -9.37 -16.32
N THR A 258 -24.95 -8.50 -15.51
CA THR A 258 -26.38 -8.23 -15.56
C THR A 258 -26.63 -6.86 -16.16
N GLY A 259 -27.35 -6.82 -17.28
CA GLY A 259 -27.72 -5.59 -17.98
C GLY A 259 -26.66 -5.12 -18.98
N ASP A 260 -27.06 -4.14 -19.79
CA ASP A 260 -26.25 -3.56 -20.84
C ASP A 260 -25.80 -2.15 -20.47
N PHE A 261 -24.61 -1.76 -20.92
CA PHE A 261 -24.13 -0.36 -20.84
C PHE A 261 -24.98 0.54 -21.75
N GLU A 262 -25.41 1.67 -21.23
CA GLU A 262 -26.24 2.65 -21.91
C GLU A 262 -25.43 3.85 -22.41
N SER A 263 -24.25 4.10 -21.80
CA SER A 263 -23.42 5.29 -22.06
C SER A 263 -22.02 4.93 -22.50
N LEU A 264 -21.41 3.95 -21.90
CA LEU A 264 -20.06 3.50 -22.23
C LEU A 264 -20.10 2.41 -23.30
N THR A 265 -19.06 2.40 -24.13
CA THR A 265 -18.87 1.35 -25.14
C THR A 265 -18.07 0.20 -24.54
N CYS A 266 -18.52 -1.01 -24.83
CA CYS A 266 -17.80 -2.23 -24.52
C CYS A 266 -17.19 -2.82 -25.79
N ASP A 267 -15.91 -2.68 -25.94
CA ASP A 267 -15.13 -3.34 -26.98
C ASP A 267 -13.73 -3.74 -26.43
N ASN A 268 -12.92 -4.41 -27.26
CA ASN A 268 -11.60 -4.85 -26.88
C ASN A 268 -10.60 -3.69 -26.63
N SER A 269 -10.97 -2.45 -26.87
CA SER A 269 -10.13 -1.28 -26.60
C SER A 269 -10.47 -0.62 -25.26
N THR A 270 -11.67 -0.84 -24.74
CA THR A 270 -12.15 -0.23 -23.48
C THR A 270 -11.94 -1.13 -22.26
N SER A 271 -11.59 -2.40 -22.48
CA SER A 271 -11.23 -3.34 -21.41
C SER A 271 -9.96 -4.09 -21.85
N LEU A 272 -8.80 -3.44 -21.66
CA LEU A 272 -7.54 -3.85 -22.25
C LEU A 272 -6.38 -3.67 -21.28
N ALA A 273 -5.48 -4.64 -21.24
CA ALA A 273 -4.16 -4.50 -20.68
C ALA A 273 -3.16 -4.11 -21.79
N THR A 274 -2.34 -3.10 -21.53
CA THR A 274 -1.27 -2.67 -22.45
C THR A 274 0.07 -2.94 -21.80
N PRO A 275 0.75 -4.05 -22.15
CA PRO A 275 2.05 -4.37 -21.59
C PRO A 275 3.12 -3.35 -21.99
N ASN A 276 4.00 -2.98 -21.04
CA ASN A 276 5.18 -2.17 -21.32
C ASN A 276 6.44 -2.94 -20.88
N ASP A 277 7.03 -3.70 -21.79
CA ASP A 277 8.20 -4.53 -21.52
C ASP A 277 9.50 -3.72 -21.31
N VAL A 278 9.48 -2.43 -21.61
CA VAL A 278 10.66 -1.57 -21.47
C VAL A 278 10.77 -1.00 -20.07
N THR A 279 9.66 -0.51 -19.54
CA THR A 279 9.63 0.19 -18.25
C THR A 279 8.96 -0.61 -17.15
N GLY A 280 8.15 -1.62 -17.50
CA GLY A 280 7.27 -2.32 -16.58
C GLY A 280 6.02 -1.53 -16.18
N ALA A 281 5.88 -0.30 -16.67
CA ALA A 281 4.71 0.55 -16.42
C ALA A 281 3.52 0.11 -17.30
N ASP A 282 3.01 -1.09 -17.05
CA ASP A 282 1.85 -1.62 -17.75
C ASP A 282 0.62 -0.73 -17.53
N GLU A 283 -0.27 -0.64 -18.54
CA GLU A 283 -1.54 0.06 -18.40
C GLU A 283 -2.71 -0.92 -18.36
N LEU A 284 -3.73 -0.59 -17.59
CA LEU A 284 -5.00 -1.31 -17.54
C LEU A 284 -6.14 -0.35 -17.80
N SER A 285 -7.07 -0.75 -18.67
CA SER A 285 -8.31 -0.01 -18.93
C SER A 285 -9.51 -0.88 -18.57
N PHE A 286 -10.50 -0.32 -17.89
CA PHE A 286 -11.67 -1.02 -17.43
C PHE A 286 -12.95 -0.26 -17.80
N THR A 287 -13.93 -0.99 -18.32
CA THR A 287 -15.32 -0.55 -18.38
C THR A 287 -16.15 -1.52 -17.54
N VAL A 288 -16.65 -1.03 -16.43
CA VAL A 288 -17.47 -1.80 -15.46
C VAL A 288 -18.62 -0.95 -14.95
N GLY A 289 -19.59 -1.58 -14.33
CA GLY A 289 -20.72 -0.85 -13.77
C GLY A 289 -21.57 -1.71 -12.87
N TYR A 290 -22.70 -1.16 -12.42
CA TYR A 290 -23.73 -1.93 -11.75
C TYR A 290 -25.13 -1.57 -12.25
N PHE A 291 -25.98 -2.60 -12.30
CA PHE A 291 -27.31 -2.52 -12.87
C PHE A 291 -28.36 -2.25 -11.79
N ARG A 292 -29.12 -1.18 -11.93
CA ARG A 292 -30.26 -0.85 -11.06
C ARG A 292 -31.60 -0.86 -11.80
N GLY A 293 -31.60 -1.27 -13.06
CA GLY A 293 -32.74 -1.25 -13.97
C GLY A 293 -32.43 -0.48 -15.26
N VAL A 294 -33.22 -0.68 -16.28
CA VAL A 294 -33.12 0.06 -17.54
C VAL A 294 -33.29 1.55 -17.25
N GLY A 295 -32.41 2.39 -17.81
CA GLY A 295 -32.36 3.83 -17.56
C GLY A 295 -31.83 4.22 -16.17
N ALA A 296 -31.29 3.26 -15.43
CA ALA A 296 -30.77 3.48 -14.07
C ALA A 296 -29.38 2.86 -13.84
N THR A 297 -28.62 2.68 -14.92
CA THR A 297 -27.24 2.16 -14.87
C THR A 297 -26.29 3.08 -14.15
N ARG A 298 -25.22 2.52 -13.61
CA ARG A 298 -24.05 3.23 -13.10
C ARG A 298 -22.86 2.66 -13.81
N GLU A 299 -22.17 3.48 -14.61
CA GLU A 299 -21.14 3.03 -15.52
C GLU A 299 -19.85 3.78 -15.26
N PHE A 300 -18.76 3.07 -15.22
CA PHE A 300 -17.44 3.57 -14.87
C PHE A 300 -16.45 3.15 -15.94
N TYR A 301 -15.66 4.11 -16.39
CA TYR A 301 -14.45 3.87 -17.15
C TYR A 301 -13.25 4.38 -16.35
N GLU A 302 -12.20 3.60 -16.31
CA GLU A 302 -10.93 4.04 -15.78
C GLU A 302 -9.77 3.43 -16.56
N ARG A 303 -8.71 4.24 -16.73
CA ARG A 303 -7.43 3.83 -17.25
C ARG A 303 -6.36 4.17 -16.23
N MET A 304 -5.53 3.21 -15.93
CA MET A 304 -4.51 3.33 -14.90
C MET A 304 -3.17 2.83 -15.40
N VAL A 305 -2.09 3.38 -14.85
CA VAL A 305 -0.70 3.05 -15.19
C VAL A 305 -0.02 2.50 -13.94
N LYS A 306 0.66 1.37 -14.10
CA LYS A 306 1.42 0.73 -13.02
C LYS A 306 2.54 1.63 -12.55
N LEU A 307 2.62 1.83 -11.24
CA LEU A 307 3.76 2.48 -10.61
C LEU A 307 4.91 1.48 -10.55
N VAL A 308 6.00 1.84 -11.19
CA VAL A 308 7.27 1.10 -11.17
C VAL A 308 8.27 1.93 -10.39
N ASP A 309 9.01 1.27 -9.50
CA ASP A 309 10.01 1.91 -8.64
C ASP A 309 11.32 2.19 -9.38
#